data_e19e682dd0058329b2eab57000db35cf
#
_entry.id   e19e682dd0058329b2eab57000db35cf
#
_cell.length_a   1.000
_cell.length_b   1.000
_cell.length_c   1.000
_cell.angle_alpha   90.00
_cell.angle_beta   90.00
_cell.angle_gamma   90.00
#
_symmetry.space_group_name_H-M   'P 1'
#
loop_
_entity.id
_entity.type
_entity.pdbx_description
1 polymer ?
#
loop_
_entity_poly.entity_id
_entity_poly.type
_entity_poly.pdbx_seq_one_letter_code
_entity_poly.pdbx_strand_id
1 'polypeptide(L)'
;FLDSPDEVLPDEREHLSVALVGVHISEIVDLLYVLGSELALPNLQLASSELPGMHPGRAAEILVAGKPSGVIGEVDPRVLMSYGIDGRVAWLELNLGKILSGPLGKRSYRSVSKYPSSDVDLAFEVPESVTSASILGCLRKAGSDLLQQVKLFDTYSGNATEEGHRSLAYRLR
;
A
#
# COMPACT_ATOMS: atom_id res chain seq x y z
N PHE A 1 -11.83 -11.71 -19.35
CA PHE A 1 -13.11 -12.34 -19.68
C PHE A 1 -13.23 -13.61 -18.83
N LEU A 2 -14.32 -13.74 -18.06
CA LEU A 2 -14.66 -15.00 -17.40
C LEU A 2 -15.90 -15.54 -18.10
N ASP A 3 -15.84 -16.78 -18.57
CA ASP A 3 -16.98 -17.45 -19.15
C ASP A 3 -18.01 -17.74 -18.05
N SER A 4 -19.17 -17.12 -18.13
CA SER A 4 -20.32 -17.44 -17.31
C SER A 4 -21.26 -18.32 -18.16
N PRO A 5 -21.46 -19.60 -17.80
CA PRO A 5 -22.19 -20.53 -18.65
C PRO A 5 -23.68 -20.16 -18.89
N ASP A 6 -24.22 -19.25 -18.09
CA ASP A 6 -25.65 -18.83 -18.17
C ASP A 6 -25.83 -17.39 -18.70
N GLU A 7 -24.74 -16.66 -19.07
CA GLU A 7 -24.81 -15.29 -19.58
C GLU A 7 -24.48 -15.22 -21.08
N VAL A 8 -25.29 -14.44 -21.83
CA VAL A 8 -25.11 -14.25 -23.28
C VAL A 8 -23.83 -13.41 -23.59
N LEU A 9 -23.32 -12.63 -22.64
CA LEU A 9 -22.13 -11.80 -22.78
C LEU A 9 -21.11 -12.17 -21.69
N PRO A 10 -19.80 -12.13 -22.02
CA PRO A 10 -18.74 -12.38 -21.04
C PRO A 10 -18.74 -11.31 -19.94
N ASP A 11 -18.36 -11.71 -18.71
CA ASP A 11 -18.12 -10.78 -17.60
C ASP A 11 -16.85 -9.94 -17.89
N GLU A 12 -17.05 -8.68 -18.28
CA GLU A 12 -15.97 -7.73 -18.53
C GLU A 12 -15.61 -6.97 -17.25
N ARG A 13 -14.32 -6.99 -16.90
CA ARG A 13 -13.83 -6.31 -15.71
C ARG A 13 -12.73 -5.34 -16.06
N GLU A 14 -12.88 -4.12 -15.61
CA GLU A 14 -11.86 -3.08 -15.76
C GLU A 14 -10.79 -3.23 -14.69
N HIS A 15 -9.52 -3.27 -15.13
CA HIS A 15 -8.34 -3.29 -14.29
C HIS A 15 -7.43 -2.11 -14.62
N LEU A 16 -6.84 -1.52 -13.59
CA LEU A 16 -5.74 -0.57 -13.72
C LEU A 16 -4.45 -1.26 -13.31
N SER A 17 -3.48 -1.33 -14.20
CA SER A 17 -2.15 -1.87 -13.89
C SER A 17 -1.08 -0.80 -14.08
N VAL A 18 -0.12 -0.77 -13.16
CA VAL A 18 1.04 0.14 -13.20
C VAL A 18 2.31 -0.67 -12.96
N ALA A 19 3.31 -0.48 -13.80
CA ALA A 19 4.65 -1.01 -13.63
C ALA A 19 5.65 0.14 -13.53
N LEU A 20 6.45 0.17 -12.47
CA LEU A 20 7.54 1.12 -12.28
C LEU A 20 8.87 0.37 -12.30
N VAL A 21 9.77 0.77 -13.20
CA VAL A 21 11.07 0.10 -13.39
C VAL A 21 12.17 0.88 -12.71
N GLY A 22 13.08 0.18 -12.02
CA GLY A 22 14.25 0.78 -11.37
C GLY A 22 13.95 1.57 -10.11
N VAL A 23 12.73 1.48 -9.57
CA VAL A 23 12.30 2.20 -8.37
C VAL A 23 12.22 1.28 -7.15
N HIS A 24 12.19 1.89 -5.97
CA HIS A 24 11.92 1.18 -4.72
C HIS A 24 10.41 0.94 -4.57
N ILE A 25 10.04 -0.16 -3.87
CA ILE A 25 8.64 -0.53 -3.63
C ILE A 25 7.82 0.60 -2.96
N SER A 26 8.46 1.46 -2.16
CA SER A 26 7.80 2.61 -1.52
C SER A 26 7.17 3.58 -2.50
N GLU A 27 7.74 3.73 -3.71
CA GLU A 27 7.22 4.69 -4.69
C GLU A 27 5.87 4.25 -5.25
N ILE A 28 5.69 2.95 -5.52
CA ILE A 28 4.40 2.46 -6.00
C ILE A 28 3.36 2.40 -4.87
N VAL A 29 3.81 2.23 -3.62
CA VAL A 29 2.94 2.35 -2.44
C VAL A 29 2.48 3.79 -2.25
N ASP A 30 3.38 4.78 -2.38
CA ASP A 30 3.01 6.20 -2.35
C ASP A 30 1.99 6.53 -3.46
N LEU A 31 2.20 6.00 -4.69
CA LEU A 31 1.25 6.15 -5.79
C LEU A 31 -0.12 5.55 -5.45
N LEU A 32 -0.17 4.37 -4.85
CA LEU A 32 -1.43 3.76 -4.42
C LEU A 32 -2.18 4.66 -3.43
N TYR A 33 -1.47 5.26 -2.46
CA TYR A 33 -2.11 6.18 -1.50
C TYR A 33 -2.59 7.47 -2.16
N VAL A 34 -1.87 8.00 -3.16
CA VAL A 34 -2.35 9.13 -3.97
C VAL A 34 -3.62 8.75 -4.71
N LEU A 35 -3.63 7.62 -5.42
CA LEU A 35 -4.83 7.12 -6.10
C LEU A 35 -5.99 6.90 -5.12
N GLY A 36 -5.71 6.30 -3.95
CA GLY A 36 -6.70 6.08 -2.91
C GLY A 36 -7.33 7.38 -2.40
N SER A 37 -6.53 8.44 -2.25
CA SER A 37 -7.00 9.77 -1.87
C SER A 37 -7.85 10.41 -2.98
N GLU A 38 -7.38 10.35 -4.23
CA GLU A 38 -8.07 10.94 -5.38
C GLU A 38 -9.40 10.25 -5.71
N LEU A 39 -9.44 8.93 -5.54
CA LEU A 39 -10.66 8.14 -5.72
C LEU A 39 -11.53 8.10 -4.45
N ALA A 40 -11.09 8.74 -3.37
CA ALA A 40 -11.75 8.71 -2.06
C ALA A 40 -12.05 7.27 -1.59
N LEU A 41 -11.06 6.37 -1.72
CA LEU A 41 -11.22 4.96 -1.34
C LEU A 41 -11.37 4.82 0.18
N PRO A 42 -12.45 4.19 0.66
CA PRO A 42 -12.64 4.03 2.09
C PRO A 42 -11.74 2.93 2.64
N ASN A 43 -11.07 3.21 3.76
CA ASN A 43 -10.33 2.21 4.53
C ASN A 43 -9.37 1.37 3.68
N LEU A 44 -8.51 2.05 2.90
CA LEU A 44 -7.46 1.42 2.09
C LEU A 44 -6.41 0.80 3.01
N GLN A 45 -6.17 -0.51 2.85
CA GLN A 45 -5.22 -1.28 3.65
C GLN A 45 -4.40 -2.22 2.77
N LEU A 46 -3.21 -2.56 3.24
CA LEU A 46 -2.34 -3.56 2.65
C LEU A 46 -2.25 -4.76 3.60
N ALA A 47 -2.59 -5.93 3.11
CA ALA A 47 -2.44 -7.20 3.81
C ALA A 47 -1.28 -7.98 3.18
N SER A 48 -0.27 -8.33 3.99
CA SER A 48 0.85 -9.15 3.51
C SER A 48 0.31 -10.46 2.93
N SER A 49 0.76 -10.82 1.73
CA SER A 49 0.29 -12.00 1.02
C SER A 49 1.39 -12.55 0.13
N GLU A 50 1.47 -13.88 0.04
CA GLU A 50 2.29 -14.54 -0.96
C GLU A 50 1.52 -14.62 -2.27
N LEU A 51 1.99 -13.92 -3.28
CA LEU A 51 1.33 -13.81 -4.58
C LEU A 51 2.19 -14.44 -5.67
N PRO A 52 1.62 -15.28 -6.55
CA PRO A 52 2.35 -15.85 -7.68
C PRO A 52 3.02 -14.76 -8.54
N GLY A 53 4.29 -14.95 -8.86
CA GLY A 53 5.06 -14.00 -9.67
C GLY A 53 5.56 -12.76 -8.94
N MET A 54 5.25 -12.60 -7.67
CA MET A 54 5.74 -11.51 -6.84
C MET A 54 6.87 -11.97 -5.91
N HIS A 55 7.69 -11.02 -5.49
CA HIS A 55 8.78 -11.26 -4.55
C HIS A 55 8.22 -11.71 -3.18
N PRO A 56 8.67 -12.86 -2.64
CA PRO A 56 8.25 -13.30 -1.31
C PRO A 56 8.64 -12.25 -0.26
N GLY A 57 7.70 -11.82 0.55
CA GLY A 57 7.89 -10.79 1.58
C GLY A 57 7.85 -9.33 1.10
N ARG A 58 7.66 -9.07 -0.22
CA ARG A 58 7.48 -7.71 -0.77
C ARG A 58 6.23 -7.63 -1.63
N ALA A 59 5.19 -8.32 -1.23
CA ALA A 59 3.90 -8.32 -1.89
C ALA A 59 2.77 -8.21 -0.87
N ALA A 60 1.69 -7.59 -1.28
CA ALA A 60 0.51 -7.42 -0.46
C ALA A 60 -0.76 -7.43 -1.32
N GLU A 61 -1.83 -7.92 -0.74
CA GLU A 61 -3.17 -7.72 -1.24
C GLU A 61 -3.68 -6.34 -0.83
N ILE A 62 -4.34 -5.66 -1.76
CA ILE A 62 -4.95 -4.34 -1.53
C ILE A 62 -6.39 -4.57 -1.10
N LEU A 63 -6.74 -4.08 0.09
CA LEU A 63 -8.08 -4.13 0.62
C LEU A 63 -8.72 -2.74 0.60
N VAL A 64 -9.92 -2.63 0.02
CA VAL A 64 -10.75 -1.43 0.07
C VAL A 64 -12.04 -1.77 0.80
N ALA A 65 -12.33 -1.06 1.88
CA ALA A 65 -13.44 -1.38 2.79
C ALA A 65 -13.44 -2.84 3.27
N GLY A 66 -12.25 -3.42 3.49
CA GLY A 66 -12.05 -4.80 3.93
C GLY A 66 -12.24 -5.85 2.83
N LYS A 67 -12.44 -5.45 1.56
CA LYS A 67 -12.62 -6.37 0.42
C LYS A 67 -11.38 -6.41 -0.47
N PRO A 68 -10.93 -7.59 -0.92
CA PRO A 68 -9.85 -7.73 -1.89
C PRO A 68 -10.16 -6.97 -3.20
N SER A 69 -9.32 -6.01 -3.52
CA SER A 69 -9.55 -5.06 -4.63
C SER A 69 -8.36 -4.92 -5.56
N GLY A 70 -7.23 -5.56 -5.26
CA GLY A 70 -6.04 -5.52 -6.09
C GLY A 70 -4.83 -6.11 -5.40
N VAL A 71 -3.69 -5.98 -6.06
CA VAL A 71 -2.39 -6.47 -5.58
C VAL A 71 -1.31 -5.41 -5.80
N ILE A 72 -0.31 -5.41 -4.93
CA ILE A 72 0.86 -4.54 -5.04
C ILE A 72 2.09 -5.31 -4.59
N GLY A 73 3.22 -5.09 -5.25
CA GLY A 73 4.45 -5.75 -4.85
C GLY A 73 5.63 -5.47 -5.77
N GLU A 74 6.75 -6.09 -5.44
CA GLU A 74 7.91 -6.19 -6.31
C GLU A 74 7.79 -7.50 -7.10
N VAL A 75 8.03 -7.46 -8.41
CA VAL A 75 8.00 -8.67 -9.24
C VAL A 75 9.15 -9.58 -8.84
N ASP A 76 8.91 -10.90 -8.78
CA ASP A 76 9.94 -11.89 -8.45
C ASP A 76 11.12 -11.77 -9.45
N PRO A 77 12.35 -11.62 -8.96
CA PRO A 77 13.54 -11.55 -9.83
C PRO A 77 13.67 -12.73 -10.80
N ARG A 78 13.18 -13.91 -10.42
CA ARG A 78 13.19 -15.09 -11.30
C ARG A 78 12.26 -14.92 -12.49
N VAL A 79 11.12 -14.26 -12.29
CA VAL A 79 10.19 -13.90 -13.36
C VAL A 79 10.84 -12.88 -14.28
N LEU A 80 11.42 -11.81 -13.75
CA LEU A 80 12.10 -10.78 -14.55
C LEU A 80 13.23 -11.37 -15.39
N MET A 81 14.03 -12.25 -14.80
CA MET A 81 15.13 -12.95 -15.51
C MET A 81 14.61 -13.80 -16.68
N SER A 82 13.46 -14.46 -16.53
CA SER A 82 12.88 -15.28 -17.61
C SER A 82 12.43 -14.44 -18.82
N TYR A 83 12.15 -13.15 -18.60
CA TYR A 83 11.81 -12.18 -19.66
C TYR A 83 13.00 -11.33 -20.10
N GLY A 84 14.21 -11.56 -19.58
CA GLY A 84 15.41 -10.77 -19.90
C GLY A 84 15.34 -9.33 -19.38
N ILE A 85 14.60 -9.10 -18.31
CA ILE A 85 14.44 -7.78 -17.68
C ILE A 85 15.42 -7.67 -16.52
N ASP A 86 16.36 -6.72 -16.63
CA ASP A 86 17.31 -6.42 -15.58
C ASP A 86 16.75 -5.37 -14.62
N GLY A 87 17.08 -5.53 -13.31
CA GLY A 87 16.71 -4.59 -12.28
C GLY A 87 15.45 -4.98 -11.51
N ARG A 88 14.80 -3.99 -10.91
CA ARG A 88 13.58 -4.17 -10.11
C ARG A 88 12.38 -3.63 -10.85
N VAL A 89 11.25 -4.31 -10.71
CA VAL A 89 9.96 -3.83 -11.19
C VAL A 89 8.97 -3.86 -10.04
N ALA A 90 8.44 -2.69 -9.70
CA ALA A 90 7.33 -2.57 -8.77
C ALA A 90 6.02 -2.61 -9.56
N TRP A 91 5.06 -3.40 -9.09
CA TRP A 91 3.79 -3.66 -9.76
C TRP A 91 2.61 -3.29 -8.86
N LEU A 92 1.61 -2.67 -9.45
CA LEU A 92 0.32 -2.38 -8.84
C LEU A 92 -0.77 -2.82 -9.81
N GLU A 93 -1.77 -3.53 -9.32
CA GLU A 93 -2.99 -3.83 -10.07
C GLU A 93 -4.22 -3.60 -9.18
N LEU A 94 -5.20 -2.88 -9.72
CA LEU A 94 -6.48 -2.59 -9.09
C LEU A 94 -7.62 -3.09 -9.95
N ASN A 95 -8.56 -3.80 -9.35
CA ASN A 95 -9.83 -4.13 -9.98
C ASN A 95 -10.79 -2.94 -9.86
N LEU A 96 -10.83 -2.11 -10.91
CA LEU A 96 -11.65 -0.89 -10.93
C LEU A 96 -13.14 -1.21 -10.86
N GLY A 97 -13.59 -2.28 -11.52
CA GLY A 97 -15.00 -2.70 -11.47
C GLY A 97 -15.48 -2.95 -10.05
N LYS A 98 -14.67 -3.66 -9.23
CA LYS A 98 -14.98 -3.88 -7.81
C LYS A 98 -14.93 -2.59 -6.98
N ILE A 99 -13.97 -1.73 -7.24
CA ILE A 99 -13.76 -0.47 -6.51
C ILE A 99 -14.90 0.50 -6.79
N LEU A 100 -15.23 0.71 -8.08
CA LEU A 100 -16.24 1.69 -8.50
C LEU A 100 -17.68 1.24 -8.22
N SER A 101 -17.92 -0.07 -8.14
CA SER A 101 -19.23 -0.59 -7.71
C SER A 101 -19.45 -0.53 -6.20
N GLY A 102 -18.39 -0.27 -5.42
CA GLY A 102 -18.45 -0.15 -3.97
C GLY A 102 -18.79 1.28 -3.49
N PRO A 103 -19.01 1.45 -2.19
CA PRO A 103 -19.20 2.77 -1.61
C PRO A 103 -17.89 3.56 -1.68
N LEU A 104 -17.89 4.67 -2.40
CA LEU A 104 -16.78 5.65 -2.36
C LEU A 104 -16.95 6.59 -1.17
N GLY A 105 -15.85 7.03 -0.61
CA GLY A 105 -15.85 8.01 0.48
C GLY A 105 -16.41 9.36 0.02
N LYS A 106 -16.99 10.11 0.94
CA LYS A 106 -17.41 11.49 0.66
C LYS A 106 -16.22 12.42 0.85
N ARG A 107 -15.91 13.22 -0.17
CA ARG A 107 -14.99 14.34 -0.01
C ARG A 107 -15.70 15.42 0.82
N SER A 108 -15.15 15.72 2.00
CA SER A 108 -15.62 16.84 2.81
C SER A 108 -14.60 17.96 2.77
N TYR A 109 -15.06 19.18 2.65
CA TYR A 109 -14.21 20.35 2.81
C TYR A 109 -13.63 20.36 4.22
N ARG A 110 -12.31 20.47 4.33
CA ARG A 110 -11.62 20.79 5.57
C ARG A 110 -11.06 22.20 5.47
N SER A 111 -11.37 23.02 6.44
CA SER A 111 -10.80 24.35 6.56
C SER A 111 -9.27 24.24 6.67
N VAL A 112 -8.56 25.04 5.90
CA VAL A 112 -7.09 25.11 5.98
C VAL A 112 -6.71 25.64 7.37
N SER A 113 -5.78 24.94 8.04
CA SER A 113 -5.29 25.40 9.34
C SER A 113 -4.65 26.78 9.20
N LYS A 114 -5.00 27.70 10.12
CA LYS A 114 -4.35 29.01 10.23
C LYS A 114 -3.00 28.94 10.97
N TYR A 115 -2.71 27.82 11.58
CA TYR A 115 -1.47 27.58 12.33
C TYR A 115 -0.49 26.78 11.47
N PRO A 116 0.82 27.06 11.57
CA PRO A 116 1.83 26.26 10.90
C PRO A 116 1.80 24.82 11.44
N SER A 117 2.07 23.86 10.56
CA SER A 117 2.24 22.46 10.96
C SER A 117 3.58 22.25 11.66
N SER A 118 3.65 21.28 12.55
CA SER A 118 4.89 20.81 13.16
C SER A 118 5.14 19.37 12.75
N ASP A 119 6.36 19.06 12.35
CA ASP A 119 6.77 17.70 12.00
C ASP A 119 7.56 17.09 13.16
N VAL A 120 7.23 15.85 13.52
CA VAL A 120 7.92 15.04 14.54
C VAL A 120 8.31 13.70 13.94
N ASP A 121 9.59 13.35 14.06
CA ASP A 121 10.09 12.05 13.65
C ASP A 121 10.18 11.12 14.86
N LEU A 122 9.61 9.93 14.74
CA LEU A 122 9.64 8.88 15.75
C LEU A 122 10.18 7.59 15.15
N ALA A 123 11.12 6.96 15.84
CA ALA A 123 11.62 5.64 15.48
C ALA A 123 11.21 4.62 16.55
N PHE A 124 10.74 3.47 16.10
CA PHE A 124 10.32 2.36 16.95
C PHE A 124 11.15 1.12 16.60
N GLU A 125 11.83 0.57 17.58
CA GLU A 125 12.42 -0.75 17.48
C GLU A 125 11.37 -1.79 17.89
N VAL A 126 11.06 -2.70 16.97
CA VAL A 126 9.97 -3.66 17.14
C VAL A 126 10.36 -5.03 16.61
N PRO A 127 9.80 -6.12 17.15
CA PRO A 127 9.94 -7.45 16.56
C PRO A 127 9.53 -7.46 15.08
N GLU A 128 10.20 -8.25 14.25
CA GLU A 128 9.90 -8.36 12.81
C GLU A 128 8.45 -8.81 12.53
N SER A 129 7.84 -9.52 13.48
CA SER A 129 6.42 -9.91 13.43
C SER A 129 5.44 -8.74 13.49
N VAL A 130 5.87 -7.59 14.04
CA VAL A 130 5.04 -6.39 14.14
C VAL A 130 5.00 -5.69 12.79
N THR A 131 3.80 -5.53 12.23
CA THR A 131 3.63 -4.89 10.93
C THR A 131 3.67 -3.37 11.04
N SER A 132 4.19 -2.69 10.01
CA SER A 132 4.11 -1.22 9.91
C SER A 132 2.65 -0.73 9.96
N ALA A 133 1.71 -1.49 9.42
CA ALA A 133 0.28 -1.16 9.44
C ALA A 133 -0.28 -1.08 10.87
N SER A 134 0.15 -1.97 11.78
CA SER A 134 -0.29 -1.94 13.18
C SER A 134 0.21 -0.69 13.90
N ILE A 135 1.48 -0.30 13.67
CA ILE A 135 2.05 0.92 14.23
C ILE A 135 1.34 2.17 13.68
N LEU A 136 1.14 2.24 12.36
CA LEU A 136 0.38 3.31 11.73
C LEU A 136 -1.03 3.44 12.31
N GLY A 137 -1.71 2.33 12.57
CA GLY A 137 -3.01 2.30 13.23
C GLY A 137 -2.97 2.89 14.65
N CYS A 138 -1.96 2.52 15.44
CA CYS A 138 -1.75 3.07 16.78
C CYS A 138 -1.45 4.58 16.74
N LEU A 139 -0.56 5.02 15.85
CA LEU A 139 -0.20 6.42 15.70
C LEU A 139 -1.39 7.29 15.29
N ARG A 140 -2.19 6.82 14.33
CA ARG A 140 -3.41 7.51 13.90
C ARG A 140 -4.44 7.62 15.02
N LYS A 141 -4.63 6.54 15.78
CA LYS A 141 -5.54 6.54 16.94
C LYS A 141 -5.07 7.48 18.04
N ALA A 142 -3.77 7.49 18.36
CA ALA A 142 -3.19 8.34 19.38
C ALA A 142 -3.18 9.82 18.98
N GLY A 143 -2.86 10.12 17.73
CA GLY A 143 -2.79 11.49 17.20
C GLY A 143 -4.15 12.13 16.95
N SER A 144 -5.23 11.31 16.85
CA SER A 144 -6.61 11.81 16.70
C SER A 144 -6.72 12.89 15.61
N ASP A 145 -7.51 13.93 15.84
CA ASP A 145 -7.76 15.04 14.90
C ASP A 145 -6.57 15.98 14.72
N LEU A 146 -5.57 15.90 15.60
CA LEU A 146 -4.35 16.71 15.51
C LEU A 146 -3.38 16.18 14.47
N LEU A 147 -3.44 14.88 14.19
CA LEU A 147 -2.53 14.22 13.26
C LEU A 147 -3.05 14.32 11.82
N GLN A 148 -2.38 15.14 11.02
CA GLN A 148 -2.74 15.36 9.62
C GLN A 148 -2.18 14.26 8.70
N GLN A 149 -0.95 13.82 8.98
CA GLN A 149 -0.23 12.84 8.17
C GLN A 149 0.71 11.99 9.01
N VAL A 150 0.82 10.71 8.67
CA VAL A 150 1.87 9.81 9.14
C VAL A 150 2.48 9.13 7.92
N LYS A 151 3.80 9.19 7.80
CA LYS A 151 4.56 8.52 6.73
C LYS A 151 5.69 7.71 7.32
N LEU A 152 5.77 6.41 6.99
CA LEU A 152 6.99 5.63 7.17
C LEU A 152 8.03 6.13 6.15
N PHE A 153 9.20 6.57 6.60
CA PHE A 153 10.22 7.09 5.71
C PHE A 153 11.53 6.29 5.77
N ASP A 154 11.73 5.48 6.81
CA ASP A 154 12.91 4.63 6.91
C ASP A 154 12.61 3.31 7.61
N THR A 155 13.34 2.26 7.20
CA THR A 155 13.29 0.91 7.79
C THR A 155 14.70 0.36 7.85
N TYR A 156 15.16 0.03 9.05
CA TYR A 156 16.48 -0.51 9.27
C TYR A 156 16.40 -1.87 9.98
N SER A 157 17.15 -2.84 9.46
CA SER A 157 17.39 -4.14 10.09
C SER A 157 18.89 -4.42 9.98
N GLY A 158 19.57 -4.59 11.10
CA GLY A 158 21.01 -4.82 11.09
C GLY A 158 21.64 -4.80 12.48
N ASN A 159 22.97 -4.73 12.54
CA ASN A 159 23.74 -4.89 13.78
C ASN A 159 23.45 -3.85 14.88
N ALA A 160 22.69 -2.80 14.59
CA ALA A 160 22.30 -1.78 15.55
C ALA A 160 20.93 -2.03 16.18
N THR A 161 20.21 -3.09 15.76
CA THR A 161 18.95 -3.54 16.34
C THR A 161 19.14 -4.87 17.03
N GLU A 162 18.29 -5.21 18.02
CA GLU A 162 18.29 -6.53 18.63
C GLU A 162 17.99 -7.61 17.57
N GLU A 163 18.47 -8.83 17.81
CA GLU A 163 18.22 -9.96 16.91
C GLU A 163 16.72 -10.23 16.80
N GLY A 164 16.20 -10.36 15.57
CA GLY A 164 14.77 -10.52 15.31
C GLY A 164 13.95 -9.23 15.43
N HIS A 165 14.61 -8.07 15.56
CA HIS A 165 13.98 -6.75 15.60
C HIS A 165 14.36 -5.91 14.38
N ARG A 166 13.53 -4.90 14.12
CA ARG A 166 13.77 -3.87 13.11
C ARG A 166 13.35 -2.50 13.62
N SER A 167 14.01 -1.48 13.14
CA SER A 167 13.65 -0.09 13.40
C SER A 167 12.76 0.44 12.28
N LEU A 168 11.66 1.08 12.63
CA LEU A 168 10.72 1.72 11.71
C LEU A 168 10.61 3.20 12.07
N ALA A 169 10.99 4.09 11.16
CA ALA A 169 10.97 5.53 11.38
C ALA A 169 9.79 6.20 10.67
N TYR A 170 9.01 6.95 11.42
CA TYR A 170 7.80 7.62 10.97
C TYR A 170 7.91 9.13 11.14
N ARG A 171 7.48 9.86 10.12
CA ARG A 171 7.25 11.30 10.19
C ARG A 171 5.77 11.56 10.42
N LEU A 172 5.48 12.31 11.48
CA LEU A 172 4.16 12.75 11.89
C LEU A 172 4.02 14.24 11.62
N ARG A 173 2.89 14.65 11.05
CA ARG A 173 2.53 16.06 10.87
C ARG A 173 1.17 16.35 11.46
#